data_9a53932f32c089eedcb2ccc30ffd1bb2
#
_entry.id   9a53932f32c089eedcb2ccc30ffd1bb2
#
_cell.length_a   1.000
_cell.length_b   1.000
_cell.length_c   1.000
_cell.angle_alpha   90.00
_cell.angle_beta   90.00
_cell.angle_gamma   90.00
#
_symmetry.space_group_name_H-M   'P 1'
#
loop_
_entity.id
_entity.type
_entity.pdbx_description
1 polymer ?
#
loop_
_entity_poly.entity_id
_entity_poly.type
_entity_poly.pdbx_seq_one_letter_code
_entity_poly.pdbx_strand_id
1 'polypeptide(L)'
;TVAAFSIIGGALFQFTAIGSVERVSAERSENSGQLRYFITNPLLRKISISGFLGSLKALTGVILTPLVTYYFASKNPQMSLIYTVLFGAGSIVGLIVSAAAVPSLSKKYGTKRLFVTVNLINIFPNLLLFALYIKYPQNMTNIPQTVAMFVLTLIIGSCVSISSTIQTLIISQAVDLEEKISGNRPDALFFSAQTFIVKIGTGLSSLAASIGYAAVNFSSAQTAALNK
;
A
#
# COMPACT_ATOMS: atom_id res chain seq x y z
N THR A 1 -12.49 -17.60 13.11
CA THR A 1 -12.17 -17.72 11.66
C THR A 1 -10.91 -16.93 11.29
N VAL A 2 -10.77 -15.65 11.66
CA VAL A 2 -9.56 -14.83 11.33
C VAL A 2 -8.30 -15.43 11.95
N ALA A 3 -8.34 -15.85 13.21
CA ALA A 3 -7.20 -16.48 13.88
C ALA A 3 -6.76 -17.77 13.18
N ALA A 4 -7.69 -18.60 12.70
CA ALA A 4 -7.36 -19.81 11.97
C ALA A 4 -6.62 -19.51 10.65
N PHE A 5 -7.09 -18.53 9.88
CA PHE A 5 -6.41 -18.10 8.65
C PHE A 5 -5.02 -17.51 8.92
N SER A 6 -4.85 -16.75 10.03
CA SER A 6 -3.55 -16.21 10.42
C SER A 6 -2.58 -17.32 10.81
N ILE A 7 -3.03 -18.34 11.53
CA ILE A 7 -2.20 -19.51 11.89
C ILE A 7 -1.82 -20.31 10.65
N ILE A 8 -2.77 -20.59 9.76
CA ILE A 8 -2.50 -21.30 8.51
C ILE A 8 -1.53 -20.50 7.63
N GLY A 9 -1.75 -19.21 7.46
CA GLY A 9 -0.86 -18.34 6.71
C GLY A 9 0.56 -18.29 7.28
N GLY A 10 0.67 -18.18 8.60
CA GLY A 10 1.96 -18.24 9.31
C GLY A 10 2.66 -19.60 9.15
N ALA A 11 1.93 -20.69 9.25
CA ALA A 11 2.48 -22.03 9.05
C ALA A 11 2.95 -22.24 7.60
N LEU A 12 2.16 -21.83 6.61
CA LEU A 12 2.53 -21.91 5.19
C LEU A 12 3.78 -21.06 4.89
N PHE A 13 3.94 -19.91 5.54
CA PHE A 13 5.14 -19.09 5.41
C PHE A 13 6.40 -19.80 5.94
N GLN A 14 6.28 -20.60 7.00
CA GLN A 14 7.40 -21.39 7.53
C GLN A 14 7.87 -22.49 6.55
N PHE A 15 6.99 -23.06 5.73
CA PHE A 15 7.39 -24.01 4.71
C PHE A 15 8.32 -23.40 3.66
N THR A 16 8.18 -22.11 3.35
CA THR A 16 9.14 -21.40 2.48
C THR A 16 10.52 -21.31 3.13
N ALA A 17 10.58 -21.08 4.44
CA ALA A 17 11.86 -21.04 5.16
C ALA A 17 12.53 -22.42 5.24
N ILE A 18 11.75 -23.48 5.45
CA ILE A 18 12.27 -24.86 5.48
C ILE A 18 12.75 -25.33 4.10
N GLY A 19 12.07 -24.90 3.03
CA GLY A 19 12.43 -25.23 1.65
C GLY A 19 13.57 -24.39 1.07
N SER A 20 13.96 -23.28 1.72
CA SER A 20 15.04 -22.43 1.26
C SER A 20 16.38 -22.93 1.81
N VAL A 21 17.28 -23.34 0.92
CA VAL A 21 18.66 -23.70 1.28
C VAL A 21 19.53 -22.47 1.10
N GLU A 22 20.09 -21.96 2.18
CA GLU A 22 21.06 -20.87 2.14
C GLU A 22 22.36 -21.39 1.54
N ARG A 23 22.61 -21.05 0.27
CA ARG A 23 23.77 -21.51 -0.49
C ARG A 23 24.99 -20.61 -0.34
N VAL A 24 24.81 -19.41 0.16
CA VAL A 24 25.86 -18.42 0.35
C VAL A 24 25.73 -17.86 1.76
N SER A 25 26.73 -18.12 2.60
CA SER A 25 26.83 -17.46 3.90
C SER A 25 27.08 -15.97 3.67
N ALA A 26 26.16 -15.13 4.08
CA ALA A 26 26.38 -13.69 4.08
C ALA A 26 27.53 -13.37 5.04
N GLU A 27 28.61 -12.75 4.57
CA GLU A 27 29.60 -12.16 5.46
C GLU A 27 28.88 -11.18 6.39
N ARG A 28 29.04 -11.40 7.70
CA ARG A 28 28.49 -10.48 8.70
C ARG A 28 29.16 -9.13 8.52
N SER A 29 28.44 -8.21 7.88
CA SER A 29 28.81 -6.80 7.87
C SER A 29 28.77 -6.30 9.32
N GLU A 30 29.88 -5.76 9.82
CA GLU A 30 29.91 -5.12 11.13
C GLU A 30 28.85 -4.02 11.23
N ASN A 31 27.97 -4.13 12.21
CA ASN A 31 26.78 -3.30 12.38
C ASN A 31 27.04 -1.81 12.72
N SER A 32 28.29 -1.44 12.98
CA SER A 32 28.65 -0.12 13.53
C SER A 32 28.54 1.07 12.57
N GLY A 33 28.32 0.84 11.28
CA GLY A 33 28.24 1.90 10.26
C GLY A 33 26.89 2.06 9.53
N GLN A 34 25.93 1.16 9.76
CA GLN A 34 24.70 1.09 8.94
C GLN A 34 23.81 2.33 9.05
N LEU A 35 23.63 2.88 10.26
CA LEU A 35 22.84 4.09 10.47
C LEU A 35 23.50 5.32 9.84
N ARG A 36 24.82 5.43 9.97
CA ARG A 36 25.58 6.51 9.33
C ARG A 36 25.48 6.40 7.81
N TYR A 37 25.62 5.21 7.26
CA TYR A 37 25.47 4.94 5.83
C TYR A 37 24.05 5.31 5.33
N PHE A 38 23.00 4.98 6.10
CA PHE A 38 21.63 5.36 5.80
C PHE A 38 21.45 6.88 5.65
N ILE A 39 22.08 7.65 6.54
CA ILE A 39 21.96 9.13 6.54
C ILE A 39 22.84 9.75 5.45
N THR A 40 24.03 9.20 5.21
CA THR A 40 25.02 9.80 4.31
C THR A 40 24.84 9.40 2.85
N ASN A 41 24.29 8.21 2.56
CA ASN A 41 24.11 7.76 1.18
C ASN A 41 22.97 8.51 0.49
N PRO A 42 23.25 9.31 -0.57
CA PRO A 42 22.24 10.15 -1.21
C PRO A 42 21.17 9.33 -1.96
N LEU A 43 21.51 8.14 -2.44
CA LEU A 43 20.60 7.25 -3.16
C LEU A 43 19.57 6.66 -2.20
N LEU A 44 20.05 6.10 -1.08
CA LEU A 44 19.22 5.52 -0.04
C LEU A 44 18.29 6.55 0.58
N ARG A 45 18.78 7.78 0.81
CA ARG A 45 17.98 8.90 1.32
C ARG A 45 16.84 9.27 0.37
N LYS A 46 17.11 9.38 -0.94
CA LYS A 46 16.07 9.67 -1.94
C LYS A 46 14.99 8.60 -2.00
N ILE A 47 15.38 7.33 -1.96
CA ILE A 47 14.46 6.19 -1.94
C ILE A 47 13.61 6.21 -0.67
N SER A 48 14.22 6.47 0.48
CA SER A 48 13.53 6.55 1.78
C SER A 48 12.50 7.68 1.81
N ILE A 49 12.83 8.87 1.33
CA ILE A 49 11.88 9.99 1.22
C ILE A 49 10.72 9.62 0.29
N SER A 50 11.03 9.03 -0.87
CA SER A 50 9.99 8.59 -1.81
C SER A 50 9.09 7.51 -1.19
N GLY A 51 9.67 6.56 -0.47
CA GLY A 51 8.94 5.51 0.24
C GLY A 51 8.04 6.06 1.35
N PHE A 52 8.54 7.03 2.12
CA PHE A 52 7.76 7.72 3.15
C PHE A 52 6.55 8.45 2.55
N LEU A 53 6.77 9.30 1.56
CA LEU A 53 5.70 10.04 0.89
C LEU A 53 4.69 9.07 0.22
N GLY A 54 5.19 7.99 -0.39
CA GLY A 54 4.35 6.96 -0.97
C GLY A 54 3.51 6.20 0.06
N SER A 55 3.98 6.03 1.28
CA SER A 55 3.26 5.34 2.36
C SER A 55 2.13 6.18 2.97
N LEU A 56 2.18 7.51 2.86
CA LEU A 56 1.11 8.38 3.33
C LEU A 56 -0.23 8.14 2.62
N LYS A 57 -0.22 7.55 1.42
CA LYS A 57 -1.45 7.10 0.75
C LYS A 57 -2.24 6.06 1.56
N ALA A 58 -1.62 5.37 2.52
CA ALA A 58 -2.31 4.48 3.46
C ALA A 58 -3.38 5.22 4.27
N LEU A 59 -3.24 6.54 4.48
CA LEU A 59 -4.23 7.39 5.14
C LEU A 59 -5.62 7.24 4.48
N THR A 60 -5.68 7.19 3.16
CA THR A 60 -6.94 7.02 2.42
C THR A 60 -7.64 5.70 2.82
N GLY A 61 -6.91 4.60 2.90
CA GLY A 61 -7.49 3.31 3.30
C GLY A 61 -7.95 3.29 4.76
N VAL A 62 -7.16 3.88 5.65
CA VAL A 62 -7.49 3.95 7.09
C VAL A 62 -8.74 4.79 7.33
N ILE A 63 -8.91 5.92 6.63
CA ILE A 63 -10.10 6.77 6.75
C ILE A 63 -11.31 6.13 6.05
N LEU A 64 -11.11 5.57 4.87
CA LEU A 64 -12.20 5.09 4.04
C LEU A 64 -12.90 3.87 4.61
N THR A 65 -12.18 2.94 5.24
CA THR A 65 -12.76 1.69 5.76
C THR A 65 -13.86 1.94 6.81
N PRO A 66 -13.68 2.74 7.86
CA PRO A 66 -14.76 3.07 8.78
C PRO A 66 -15.89 3.86 8.13
N LEU A 67 -15.58 4.80 7.23
CA LEU A 67 -16.63 5.57 6.52
C LEU A 67 -17.52 4.66 5.67
N VAL A 68 -16.94 3.70 4.95
CA VAL A 68 -17.69 2.72 4.17
C VAL A 68 -18.57 1.88 5.10
N THR A 69 -18.01 1.39 6.20
CA THR A 69 -18.71 0.49 7.11
C THR A 69 -19.88 1.17 7.82
N TYR A 70 -19.67 2.38 8.35
CA TYR A 70 -20.62 3.02 9.26
C TYR A 70 -21.48 4.11 8.63
N TYR A 71 -21.03 4.69 7.51
CA TYR A 71 -21.71 5.80 6.89
C TYR A 71 -22.33 5.45 5.54
N PHE A 72 -21.51 4.95 4.59
CA PHE A 72 -21.99 4.70 3.23
C PHE A 72 -22.80 3.41 3.08
N ALA A 73 -22.54 2.39 3.90
CA ALA A 73 -23.30 1.14 3.90
C ALA A 73 -24.68 1.28 4.57
N SER A 74 -25.09 2.47 4.95
CA SER A 74 -26.43 2.79 5.55
C SER A 74 -26.81 1.83 6.67
N LYS A 75 -25.89 1.49 7.56
CA LYS A 75 -26.08 0.55 8.69
C LYS A 75 -26.41 -0.90 8.28
N ASN A 76 -26.25 -1.26 7.03
CA ASN A 76 -26.49 -2.61 6.56
C ASN A 76 -25.17 -3.43 6.58
N PRO A 77 -25.00 -4.41 7.48
CA PRO A 77 -23.78 -5.20 7.59
C PRO A 77 -23.44 -5.98 6.30
N GLN A 78 -24.45 -6.40 5.55
CA GLN A 78 -24.25 -7.13 4.29
C GLN A 78 -23.66 -6.19 3.22
N MET A 79 -24.15 -4.96 3.13
CA MET A 79 -23.61 -3.95 2.22
C MET A 79 -22.19 -3.55 2.60
N SER A 80 -21.87 -3.41 3.88
CA SER A 80 -20.51 -3.18 4.36
C SER A 80 -19.55 -4.27 3.91
N LEU A 81 -19.97 -5.54 4.01
CA LEU A 81 -19.17 -6.67 3.55
C LEU A 81 -18.95 -6.62 2.03
N ILE A 82 -20.01 -6.35 1.26
CA ILE A 82 -19.93 -6.23 -0.20
C ILE A 82 -18.93 -5.14 -0.58
N TYR A 83 -19.00 -3.95 0.01
CA TYR A 83 -18.07 -2.87 -0.27
C TYR A 83 -16.62 -3.24 0.08
N THR A 84 -16.39 -3.91 1.20
CA THR A 84 -15.06 -4.36 1.60
C THR A 84 -14.49 -5.37 0.59
N VAL A 85 -15.31 -6.31 0.12
CA VAL A 85 -14.93 -7.29 -0.89
C VAL A 85 -14.63 -6.61 -2.23
N LEU A 86 -15.44 -5.63 -2.65
CA LEU A 86 -15.22 -4.88 -3.88
C LEU A 86 -13.91 -4.08 -3.85
N PHE A 87 -13.58 -3.48 -2.70
CA PHE A 87 -12.29 -2.82 -2.50
C PHE A 87 -11.11 -3.80 -2.60
N GLY A 88 -11.25 -4.98 -1.98
CA GLY A 88 -10.25 -6.04 -2.05
C GLY A 88 -10.06 -6.57 -3.47
N ALA A 89 -11.14 -6.76 -4.21
CA ALA A 89 -11.12 -7.25 -5.60
C ALA A 89 -10.31 -6.32 -6.52
N GLY A 90 -10.45 -5.00 -6.37
CA GLY A 90 -9.66 -4.03 -7.15
C GLY A 90 -8.14 -4.21 -6.93
N SER A 91 -7.74 -4.45 -5.69
CA SER A 91 -6.32 -4.69 -5.36
C SER A 91 -5.81 -6.01 -5.95
N ILE A 92 -6.60 -7.08 -5.92
CA ILE A 92 -6.23 -8.38 -6.49
C ILE A 92 -6.08 -8.28 -8.01
N VAL A 93 -7.04 -7.67 -8.70
CA VAL A 93 -6.95 -7.44 -10.15
C VAL A 93 -5.72 -6.61 -10.49
N GLY A 94 -5.46 -5.56 -9.71
CA GLY A 94 -4.28 -4.73 -9.87
C GLY A 94 -2.97 -5.51 -9.70
N LEU A 95 -2.92 -6.45 -8.78
CA LEU A 95 -1.75 -7.30 -8.55
C LEU A 95 -1.48 -8.21 -9.77
N ILE A 96 -2.52 -8.81 -10.33
CA ILE A 96 -2.41 -9.65 -11.54
C ILE A 96 -1.95 -8.79 -12.73
N VAL A 97 -2.58 -7.63 -12.93
CA VAL A 97 -2.22 -6.71 -14.01
C VAL A 97 -0.77 -6.21 -13.85
N SER A 98 -0.35 -5.92 -12.62
CA SER A 98 1.03 -5.46 -12.37
C SER A 98 2.05 -6.55 -12.67
N ALA A 99 1.80 -7.78 -12.25
CA ALA A 99 2.70 -8.91 -12.51
C ALA A 99 2.88 -9.15 -14.02
N ALA A 100 1.82 -9.02 -14.82
CA ALA A 100 1.86 -9.23 -16.25
C ALA A 100 2.44 -8.04 -17.04
N ALA A 101 2.07 -6.81 -16.67
CA ALA A 101 2.32 -5.63 -17.48
C ALA A 101 3.59 -4.86 -17.08
N VAL A 102 3.95 -4.80 -15.80
CA VAL A 102 5.07 -3.97 -15.33
C VAL A 102 6.40 -4.34 -15.98
N PRO A 103 6.79 -5.62 -16.11
CA PRO A 103 8.06 -5.99 -16.73
C PRO A 103 8.18 -5.47 -18.18
N SER A 104 7.12 -5.60 -18.96
CA SER A 104 7.10 -5.15 -20.35
C SER A 104 7.06 -3.64 -20.48
N LEU A 105 6.23 -2.97 -19.69
CA LEU A 105 6.09 -1.53 -19.69
C LEU A 105 7.33 -0.81 -19.15
N SER A 106 7.98 -1.36 -18.14
CA SER A 106 9.21 -0.78 -17.58
C SER A 106 10.38 -0.84 -18.58
N LYS A 107 10.47 -1.91 -19.37
CA LYS A 107 11.44 -2.01 -20.46
C LYS A 107 11.18 -0.99 -21.59
N LYS A 108 9.90 -0.76 -21.93
CA LYS A 108 9.52 0.12 -23.03
C LYS A 108 9.62 1.60 -22.69
N TYR A 109 9.13 2.00 -21.53
CA TYR A 109 9.00 3.42 -21.12
C TYR A 109 10.00 3.88 -20.08
N GLY A 110 10.74 2.95 -19.50
CA GLY A 110 11.62 3.18 -18.36
C GLY A 110 10.87 3.25 -17.02
N THR A 111 11.48 2.70 -15.99
CA THR A 111 10.88 2.50 -14.66
C THR A 111 10.42 3.83 -14.03
N LYS A 112 11.24 4.89 -14.13
CA LYS A 112 10.94 6.22 -13.56
C LYS A 112 9.71 6.85 -14.22
N ARG A 113 9.64 6.86 -15.55
CA ARG A 113 8.51 7.45 -16.30
C ARG A 113 7.23 6.69 -15.99
N LEU A 114 7.29 5.36 -16.00
CA LEU A 114 6.14 4.52 -15.69
C LEU A 114 5.61 4.79 -14.29
N PHE A 115 6.50 4.91 -13.28
CA PHE A 115 6.12 5.25 -11.91
C PHE A 115 5.36 6.58 -11.82
N VAL A 116 5.91 7.63 -12.42
CA VAL A 116 5.28 8.96 -12.41
C VAL A 116 3.94 8.93 -13.13
N THR A 117 3.87 8.32 -14.31
CA THR A 117 2.63 8.25 -15.10
C THR A 117 1.52 7.51 -14.37
N VAL A 118 1.80 6.35 -13.77
CA VAL A 118 0.81 5.57 -13.02
C VAL A 118 0.29 6.35 -11.80
N ASN A 119 1.17 7.04 -11.06
CA ASN A 119 0.74 7.85 -9.93
C ASN A 119 -0.07 9.08 -10.36
N LEU A 120 0.26 9.73 -11.47
CA LEU A 120 -0.55 10.82 -12.03
C LEU A 120 -1.93 10.34 -12.49
N ILE A 121 -2.00 9.21 -13.19
CA ILE A 121 -3.28 8.60 -13.60
C ILE A 121 -4.12 8.29 -12.36
N ASN A 122 -3.51 7.83 -11.27
CA ASN A 122 -4.21 7.49 -10.03
C ASN A 122 -4.88 8.68 -9.34
N ILE A 123 -4.45 9.91 -9.60
CA ILE A 123 -5.07 11.12 -9.03
C ILE A 123 -6.52 11.25 -9.50
N PHE A 124 -6.77 11.05 -10.78
CA PHE A 124 -8.08 11.27 -11.38
C PHE A 124 -9.20 10.38 -10.79
N PRO A 125 -9.07 9.06 -10.70
CA PRO A 125 -10.11 8.23 -10.10
C PRO A 125 -10.28 8.49 -8.59
N ASN A 126 -9.22 8.90 -7.86
CA ASN A 126 -9.36 9.32 -6.46
C ASN A 126 -10.18 10.61 -6.33
N LEU A 127 -9.98 11.60 -7.21
CA LEU A 127 -10.78 12.83 -7.21
C LEU A 127 -12.25 12.54 -7.57
N LEU A 128 -12.50 11.65 -8.54
CA LEU A 128 -13.87 11.24 -8.89
C LEU A 128 -14.54 10.49 -7.74
N LEU A 129 -13.83 9.60 -7.07
CA LEU A 129 -14.35 8.88 -5.91
C LEU A 129 -14.68 9.85 -4.77
N PHE A 130 -13.82 10.82 -4.51
CA PHE A 130 -14.07 11.88 -3.52
C PHE A 130 -15.32 12.71 -3.88
N ALA A 131 -15.45 13.12 -5.13
CA ALA A 131 -16.62 13.84 -5.62
C ALA A 131 -17.92 13.02 -5.50
N LEU A 132 -17.84 11.72 -5.77
CA LEU A 132 -18.96 10.79 -5.62
C LEU A 132 -19.43 10.72 -4.15
N TYR A 133 -18.50 10.61 -3.21
CA TYR A 133 -18.81 10.58 -1.78
C TYR A 133 -19.41 11.89 -1.25
N ILE A 134 -18.94 13.04 -1.74
CA ILE A 134 -19.53 14.33 -1.37
C ILE A 134 -20.94 14.49 -1.92
N LYS A 135 -21.15 14.10 -3.18
CA LYS A 135 -22.42 14.30 -3.87
C LYS A 135 -23.53 13.36 -3.39
N TYR A 136 -23.17 12.12 -3.03
CA TYR A 136 -24.14 11.08 -2.69
C TYR A 136 -23.82 10.37 -1.36
N PRO A 137 -23.64 11.07 -0.26
CA PRO A 137 -23.16 10.47 0.99
C PRO A 137 -24.12 9.41 1.57
N GLN A 138 -25.43 9.55 1.34
CA GLN A 138 -26.45 8.63 1.89
C GLN A 138 -27.02 7.65 0.83
N ASN A 139 -26.77 7.90 -0.44
CA ASN A 139 -27.36 7.15 -1.55
C ASN A 139 -26.33 6.22 -2.24
N MET A 140 -25.23 5.88 -1.56
CA MET A 140 -24.18 5.01 -2.13
C MET A 140 -24.65 3.56 -2.32
N THR A 141 -25.78 3.17 -1.71
CA THR A 141 -26.40 1.86 -1.90
C THR A 141 -27.17 1.71 -3.23
N ASN A 142 -27.40 2.81 -3.94
CA ASN A 142 -28.02 2.75 -5.27
C ASN A 142 -27.08 2.08 -6.28
N ILE A 143 -27.66 1.30 -7.20
CA ILE A 143 -26.91 0.52 -8.19
C ILE A 143 -25.91 1.37 -9.00
N PRO A 144 -26.28 2.55 -9.56
CA PRO A 144 -25.34 3.35 -10.36
C PRO A 144 -24.13 3.81 -9.56
N GLN A 145 -24.34 4.26 -8.30
CA GLN A 145 -23.27 4.72 -7.42
C GLN A 145 -22.37 3.57 -6.99
N THR A 146 -22.95 2.40 -6.69
CA THR A 146 -22.19 1.19 -6.35
C THR A 146 -21.31 0.73 -7.51
N VAL A 147 -21.84 0.72 -8.73
CA VAL A 147 -21.07 0.38 -9.94
C VAL A 147 -19.96 1.39 -10.19
N ALA A 148 -20.25 2.70 -10.09
CA ALA A 148 -19.23 3.74 -10.25
C ALA A 148 -18.12 3.60 -9.21
N MET A 149 -18.47 3.37 -7.94
CA MET A 149 -17.51 3.13 -6.86
C MET A 149 -16.65 1.89 -7.16
N PHE A 150 -17.27 0.80 -7.59
CA PHE A 150 -16.55 -0.45 -7.91
C PHE A 150 -15.51 -0.21 -9.02
N VAL A 151 -15.91 0.42 -10.13
CA VAL A 151 -15.02 0.71 -11.26
C VAL A 151 -13.87 1.61 -10.81
N LEU A 152 -14.16 2.68 -10.06
CA LEU A 152 -13.13 3.59 -9.57
C LEU A 152 -12.16 2.91 -8.61
N THR A 153 -12.64 2.09 -7.67
CA THR A 153 -11.78 1.36 -6.74
C THR A 153 -10.95 0.29 -7.43
N LEU A 154 -11.46 -0.36 -8.46
CA LEU A 154 -10.71 -1.29 -9.28
C LEU A 154 -9.55 -0.59 -10.00
N ILE A 155 -9.77 0.58 -10.58
CA ILE A 155 -8.71 1.37 -11.22
C ILE A 155 -7.68 1.84 -10.16
N ILE A 156 -8.12 2.37 -9.02
CA ILE A 156 -7.25 2.81 -7.92
C ILE A 156 -6.40 1.65 -7.42
N GLY A 157 -7.01 0.49 -7.14
CA GLY A 157 -6.32 -0.70 -6.68
C GLY A 157 -5.27 -1.18 -7.67
N SER A 158 -5.60 -1.16 -8.96
CA SER A 158 -4.66 -1.49 -10.04
C SER A 158 -3.47 -0.53 -10.07
N CYS A 159 -3.71 0.78 -10.02
CA CYS A 159 -2.64 1.78 -9.99
C CYS A 159 -1.74 1.65 -8.75
N VAL A 160 -2.34 1.38 -7.59
CA VAL A 160 -1.59 1.19 -6.34
C VAL A 160 -0.69 -0.04 -6.42
N SER A 161 -1.20 -1.16 -6.92
CA SER A 161 -0.43 -2.41 -7.06
C SER A 161 0.70 -2.27 -8.09
N ILE A 162 0.43 -1.65 -9.23
CA ILE A 162 1.45 -1.34 -10.24
C ILE A 162 2.53 -0.43 -9.65
N SER A 163 2.15 0.63 -8.96
CA SER A 163 3.08 1.56 -8.31
C SER A 163 3.98 0.86 -7.28
N SER A 164 3.41 -0.03 -6.47
CA SER A 164 4.12 -0.82 -5.48
C SER A 164 5.16 -1.77 -6.12
N THR A 165 4.78 -2.46 -7.20
CA THR A 165 5.70 -3.33 -7.96
C THR A 165 6.86 -2.53 -8.57
N ILE A 166 6.56 -1.37 -9.16
CA ILE A 166 7.59 -0.49 -9.73
C ILE A 166 8.53 0.03 -8.63
N GLN A 167 8.01 0.34 -7.45
CA GLN A 167 8.83 0.80 -6.33
C GLN A 167 9.86 -0.26 -5.92
N THR A 168 9.47 -1.53 -5.87
CA THR A 168 10.39 -2.64 -5.62
C THR A 168 11.47 -2.75 -6.70
N LEU A 169 11.11 -2.57 -7.98
CA LEU A 169 12.09 -2.53 -9.07
C LEU A 169 13.07 -1.35 -8.95
N ILE A 170 12.60 -0.17 -8.54
CA ILE A 170 13.48 1.00 -8.32
C ILE A 170 14.50 0.71 -7.22
N ILE A 171 14.08 0.04 -6.13
CA ILE A 171 14.97 -0.33 -5.04
C ILE A 171 16.04 -1.32 -5.54
N SER A 172 15.64 -2.34 -6.28
CA SER A 172 16.58 -3.32 -6.87
C SER A 172 17.59 -2.64 -7.80
N GLN A 173 17.13 -1.76 -8.70
CA GLN A 173 18.02 -0.98 -9.57
C GLN A 173 18.95 -0.04 -8.80
N ALA A 174 18.53 0.46 -7.66
CA ALA A 174 19.36 1.29 -6.80
C ALA A 174 20.46 0.46 -6.10
N VAL A 175 20.15 -0.74 -5.68
CA VAL A 175 21.14 -1.70 -5.14
C VAL A 175 22.18 -2.05 -6.20
N ASP A 176 21.74 -2.37 -7.43
CA ASP A 176 22.65 -2.67 -8.55
C ASP A 176 23.55 -1.46 -8.92
N LEU A 177 23.03 -0.24 -8.78
CA LEU A 177 23.81 0.98 -8.98
C LEU A 177 24.84 1.17 -7.86
N GLU A 178 24.45 0.94 -6.62
CA GLU A 178 25.35 1.05 -5.47
C GLU A 178 26.48 0.03 -5.55
N GLU A 179 26.18 -1.21 -5.97
CA GLU A 179 27.18 -2.25 -6.22
C GLU A 179 28.22 -1.79 -7.25
N LYS A 180 27.78 -1.13 -8.32
CA LYS A 180 28.72 -0.58 -9.34
C LYS A 180 29.59 0.54 -8.82
N ILE A 181 29.12 1.34 -7.86
CA ILE A 181 29.83 2.50 -7.33
C ILE A 181 30.78 2.10 -6.20
N SER A 182 30.28 1.27 -5.25
CA SER A 182 30.98 0.94 -4.01
C SER A 182 31.71 -0.41 -4.05
N GLY A 183 31.39 -1.26 -5.04
CA GLY A 183 31.85 -2.65 -5.09
C GLY A 183 31.13 -3.58 -4.11
N ASN A 184 30.28 -3.06 -3.24
CA ASN A 184 29.50 -3.81 -2.26
C ASN A 184 28.02 -3.81 -2.63
N ARG A 185 27.35 -4.95 -2.38
CA ARG A 185 25.92 -5.12 -2.66
C ARG A 185 25.09 -5.06 -1.37
N PRO A 186 24.62 -3.88 -0.94
CA PRO A 186 23.91 -3.71 0.32
C PRO A 186 22.39 -3.98 0.21
N ASP A 187 21.96 -5.10 -0.36
CA ASP A 187 20.57 -5.49 -0.55
C ASP A 187 19.76 -5.35 0.76
N ALA A 188 20.25 -6.01 1.82
CA ALA A 188 19.55 -6.06 3.10
C ALA A 188 19.33 -4.66 3.67
N LEU A 189 20.29 -3.75 3.50
CA LEU A 189 20.17 -2.39 4.02
C LEU A 189 19.12 -1.56 3.25
N PHE A 190 19.08 -1.66 1.92
CA PHE A 190 18.12 -0.92 1.10
C PHE A 190 16.68 -1.40 1.35
N PHE A 191 16.45 -2.70 1.37
CA PHE A 191 15.13 -3.26 1.62
C PHE A 191 14.66 -3.07 3.07
N SER A 192 15.54 -3.21 4.06
CA SER A 192 15.19 -2.96 5.48
C SER A 192 14.90 -1.48 5.73
N ALA A 193 15.69 -0.58 5.17
CA ALA A 193 15.47 0.86 5.26
C ALA A 193 14.11 1.25 4.65
N GLN A 194 13.80 0.74 3.45
CA GLN A 194 12.51 0.98 2.80
C GLN A 194 11.35 0.45 3.64
N THR A 195 11.46 -0.77 4.15
CA THR A 195 10.41 -1.38 4.99
C THR A 195 10.20 -0.58 6.27
N PHE A 196 11.26 -0.15 6.92
CA PHE A 196 11.21 0.66 8.13
C PHE A 196 10.50 2.00 7.88
N ILE A 197 10.89 2.72 6.83
CA ILE A 197 10.32 4.01 6.46
C ILE A 197 8.83 3.89 6.08
N VAL A 198 8.45 2.85 5.34
CA VAL A 198 7.05 2.60 4.99
C VAL A 198 6.22 2.31 6.24
N LYS A 199 6.74 1.54 7.20
CA LYS A 199 6.04 1.29 8.48
C LYS A 199 5.87 2.55 9.31
N ILE A 200 6.88 3.43 9.37
CA ILE A 200 6.74 4.75 10.00
C ILE A 200 5.62 5.56 9.33
N GLY A 201 5.64 5.66 8.00
CA GLY A 201 4.64 6.43 7.28
C GLY A 201 3.22 5.88 7.42
N THR A 202 3.04 4.55 7.43
CA THR A 202 1.73 3.94 7.70
C THR A 202 1.29 4.15 9.14
N GLY A 203 2.20 4.08 10.12
CA GLY A 203 1.91 4.40 11.52
C GLY A 203 1.46 5.85 11.70
N LEU A 204 2.16 6.80 11.08
CA LEU A 204 1.76 8.22 11.07
C LEU A 204 0.43 8.45 10.39
N SER A 205 0.13 7.73 9.31
CA SER A 205 -1.16 7.78 8.64
C SER A 205 -2.29 7.31 9.56
N SER A 206 -2.08 6.23 10.30
CA SER A 206 -3.04 5.73 11.29
C SER A 206 -3.25 6.71 12.45
N LEU A 207 -2.18 7.32 12.94
CA LEU A 207 -2.24 8.36 13.96
C LEU A 207 -3.02 9.59 13.48
N ALA A 208 -2.73 10.08 12.29
CA ALA A 208 -3.43 11.21 11.68
C ALA A 208 -4.92 10.93 11.49
N ALA A 209 -5.27 9.72 11.04
CA ALA A 209 -6.67 9.30 10.93
C ALA A 209 -7.36 9.26 12.30
N SER A 210 -6.71 8.74 13.33
CA SER A 210 -7.24 8.68 14.70
C SER A 210 -7.49 10.08 15.27
N ILE A 211 -6.57 11.01 15.03
CA ILE A 211 -6.74 12.43 15.42
C ILE A 211 -7.92 13.04 14.66
N GLY A 212 -8.03 12.77 13.35
CA GLY A 212 -9.17 13.24 12.55
C GLY A 212 -10.49 12.72 13.07
N TYR A 213 -10.61 11.46 13.42
CA TYR A 213 -11.81 10.88 14.01
C TYR A 213 -12.14 11.48 15.38
N ALA A 214 -11.14 11.71 16.22
CA ALA A 214 -11.34 12.36 17.52
C ALA A 214 -11.84 13.81 17.34
N ALA A 215 -11.32 14.56 16.37
CA ALA A 215 -11.71 15.92 16.09
C ALA A 215 -13.19 16.07 15.66
N VAL A 216 -13.73 15.05 14.96
CA VAL A 216 -15.14 15.01 14.54
C VAL A 216 -16.04 14.22 15.52
N ASN A 217 -15.53 13.88 16.71
CA ASN A 217 -16.22 13.06 17.72
C ASN A 217 -16.72 11.71 17.18
N PHE A 218 -16.05 11.16 16.18
CA PHE A 218 -16.36 9.84 15.65
C PHE A 218 -15.87 8.77 16.62
N SER A 219 -16.71 8.42 17.60
CA SER A 219 -16.36 7.46 18.65
C SER A 219 -17.03 6.10 18.44
N SER A 220 -16.47 5.06 19.07
CA SER A 220 -17.06 3.73 19.10
C SER A 220 -18.47 3.71 19.75
N ALA A 221 -18.75 4.65 20.63
CA ALA A 221 -20.08 4.81 21.23
C ALA A 221 -21.13 5.31 20.23
N GLN A 222 -20.73 6.22 19.32
CA GLN A 222 -21.61 6.67 18.23
C GLN A 222 -21.82 5.57 17.18
N THR A 223 -20.80 4.77 16.87
CA THR A 223 -20.93 3.61 15.99
C THR A 223 -21.83 2.53 16.59
N ALA A 224 -21.80 2.33 17.89
CA ALA A 224 -22.71 1.43 18.60
C ALA A 224 -24.17 1.95 18.59
N ALA A 225 -24.37 3.27 18.68
CA ALA A 225 -25.70 3.89 18.56
C ALA A 225 -26.26 3.85 17.13
N LEU A 226 -25.40 3.81 16.13
CA LEU A 226 -25.77 3.63 14.72
C LEU A 226 -26.18 2.18 14.40
N ASN A 227 -25.77 1.22 15.19
CA ASN A 227 -26.08 -0.23 15.05
C ASN A 227 -27.33 -0.66 15.83
N LYS A 228 -27.99 0.22 16.55
CA LYS A 228 -29.31 0.04 17.18
C LYS A 228 -30.41 0.66 16.32
#